data_a9af5b7813dd7f39e424fa878d9de2bf
#
_entry.id   a9af5b7813dd7f39e424fa878d9de2bf
#
_cell.length_a   1.000
_cell.length_b   1.000
_cell.length_c   1.000
_cell.angle_alpha   90.00
_cell.angle_beta   90.00
_cell.angle_gamma   90.00
#
_symmetry.space_group_name_H-M   'P 1'
#
loop_
_entity.id
_entity.type
_entity.pdbx_description
1 polymer ?
#
loop_
_entity_poly.entity_id
_entity_poly.type
_entity_poly.pdbx_seq_one_letter_code
_entity_poly.pdbx_strand_id
1 'polypeptide(L)'
;ELMSLLKSTPATNADKIDLITQPSARHDAAGSSGLIDIRTRKIRLRGVNLALNGNGSLGRTGSGYGGASMNIRENKFNLYLNYSYYQGKDVIDLFIDRTFERDGGRMMQDSYRKRRNYSHYFRTGCDYYLNERTVWGVSLGGNFSRQRENAGMFTEIRETGVAGNTYSHAEQNRNNVSAGTSMVHKLKREGGELSAS
;
A
#
# COMPACT_ATOMS: atom_id res chain seq x y z
N GLU A 1 -2.18 0.77 1.81
CA GLU A 1 -2.38 1.53 0.53
C GLU A 1 -1.11 2.25 0.09
N LEU A 2 -0.51 3.14 0.91
CA LEU A 2 0.70 3.90 0.56
C LEU A 2 1.87 3.01 0.12
N MET A 3 2.15 1.92 0.83
CA MET A 3 3.24 1.01 0.50
C MET A 3 3.02 0.27 -0.82
N SER A 4 1.79 -0.05 -1.18
CA SER A 4 1.45 -0.67 -2.46
C SER A 4 1.62 0.33 -3.62
N LEU A 5 1.21 1.58 -3.40
CA LEU A 5 1.37 2.67 -4.36
C LEU A 5 2.84 3.00 -4.60
N LEU A 6 3.64 3.09 -3.54
CA LEU A 6 5.08 3.33 -3.63
C LEU A 6 5.82 2.21 -4.38
N LYS A 7 5.46 0.95 -4.11
CA LYS A 7 6.04 -0.20 -4.81
C LYS A 7 5.64 -0.27 -6.28
N SER A 8 4.45 0.24 -6.65
CA SER A 8 3.96 0.23 -8.04
C SER A 8 4.43 1.42 -8.87
N THR A 9 4.98 2.47 -8.24
CA THR A 9 5.43 3.67 -8.94
C THR A 9 6.94 3.56 -9.19
N PRO A 10 7.40 3.46 -10.46
CA PRO A 10 8.81 3.51 -10.78
C PRO A 10 9.44 4.81 -10.25
N ALA A 11 10.61 4.71 -9.61
CA ALA A 11 11.31 5.88 -9.07
C ALA A 11 11.62 6.95 -10.13
N THR A 12 11.76 6.54 -11.38
CA THR A 12 11.96 7.42 -12.55
C THR A 12 10.77 8.33 -12.84
N ASN A 13 9.59 7.99 -12.35
CA ASN A 13 8.37 8.79 -12.54
C ASN A 13 8.17 9.85 -11.44
N ALA A 14 8.93 9.79 -10.35
CA ALA A 14 8.91 10.81 -9.32
C ALA A 14 9.74 12.02 -9.77
N ASP A 15 9.13 13.19 -9.74
CA ASP A 15 9.81 14.47 -10.01
C ASP A 15 10.30 15.12 -8.71
N LYS A 16 9.45 15.09 -7.69
CA LYS A 16 9.71 15.67 -6.38
C LYS A 16 8.98 14.90 -5.30
N ILE A 17 9.64 14.74 -4.16
CA ILE A 17 9.04 14.18 -2.94
C ILE A 17 9.19 15.25 -1.85
N ASP A 18 8.07 15.78 -1.39
CA ASP A 18 8.02 16.76 -0.31
C ASP A 18 7.53 16.07 0.97
N LEU A 19 8.31 16.20 2.03
CA LEU A 19 7.92 15.79 3.38
C LEU A 19 7.37 17.00 4.12
N ILE A 20 6.06 17.03 4.35
CA ILE A 20 5.37 18.12 5.06
C ILE A 20 5.13 17.65 6.49
N THR A 21 5.93 18.17 7.42
CA THR A 21 5.87 17.82 8.85
C THR A 21 4.70 18.50 9.57
N GLN A 22 4.20 19.60 9.02
CA GLN A 22 3.04 20.34 9.53
C GLN A 22 2.06 20.60 8.38
N PRO A 23 1.17 19.62 8.06
CA PRO A 23 0.19 19.80 7.01
C PRO A 23 -0.80 20.90 7.39
N SER A 24 -1.09 21.78 6.43
CA SER A 24 -2.13 22.79 6.58
C SER A 24 -3.52 22.13 6.53
N ALA A 25 -4.56 22.83 6.99
CA ALA A 25 -5.96 22.37 6.96
C ALA A 25 -6.49 21.99 5.56
N ARG A 26 -5.74 22.28 4.50
CA ARG A 26 -6.03 21.88 3.13
C ARG A 26 -5.82 20.38 2.89
N HIS A 27 -5.01 19.74 3.73
CA HIS A 27 -4.75 18.31 3.67
C HIS A 27 -5.49 17.65 4.82
N ASP A 28 -6.44 16.79 4.49
CA ASP A 28 -7.18 15.99 5.47
C ASP A 28 -6.22 14.93 6.07
N ALA A 29 -5.38 15.41 6.98
CA ALA A 29 -4.39 14.59 7.67
C ALA A 29 -5.02 14.05 8.95
N ALA A 30 -5.62 12.87 8.86
CA ALA A 30 -6.00 12.10 10.02
C ALA A 30 -4.74 11.59 10.75
N GLY A 31 -4.14 12.41 11.60
CA GLY A 31 -3.03 12.02 12.46
C GLY A 31 -1.86 13.02 12.50
N SER A 32 -1.03 12.91 13.55
CA SER A 32 0.14 13.76 13.82
C SER A 32 1.42 13.38 13.03
N SER A 33 1.31 12.52 12.03
CA SER A 33 2.47 11.83 11.41
C SER A 33 3.08 12.55 10.21
N GLY A 34 2.57 13.72 9.82
CA GLY A 34 3.03 14.44 8.62
C GLY A 34 2.46 13.88 7.31
N LEU A 35 2.74 14.55 6.22
CA LEU A 35 2.28 14.22 4.86
C LEU A 35 3.48 14.06 3.94
N ILE A 36 3.45 13.01 3.11
CA ILE A 36 4.41 12.81 2.03
C ILE A 36 3.69 13.16 0.71
N ASP A 37 4.07 14.29 0.09
CA ASP A 37 3.58 14.68 -1.23
C ASP A 37 4.56 14.19 -2.29
N ILE A 38 4.08 13.27 -3.15
CA ILE A 38 4.87 12.71 -4.25
C ILE A 38 4.35 13.32 -5.54
N ARG A 39 5.15 14.19 -6.12
CA ARG A 39 4.86 14.78 -7.42
C ARG A 39 5.50 13.93 -8.51
N THR A 40 4.67 13.45 -9.41
CA THR A 40 5.13 12.70 -10.57
C THR A 40 5.54 13.65 -11.70
N ARG A 41 6.57 13.24 -12.45
CA ARG A 41 7.04 14.00 -13.62
C ARG A 41 5.93 14.11 -14.66
N LYS A 42 5.63 15.34 -15.08
CA LYS A 42 4.68 15.59 -16.17
C LYS A 42 5.35 15.26 -17.50
N ILE A 43 5.15 14.04 -17.99
CA ILE A 43 5.59 13.67 -19.33
C ILE A 43 4.70 14.45 -20.32
N ARG A 44 5.28 15.44 -21.01
CA ARG A 44 4.57 16.26 -22.00
C ARG A 44 4.53 15.62 -23.40
N LEU A 45 5.21 14.49 -23.58
CA LEU A 45 5.24 13.79 -24.86
C LEU A 45 3.89 13.12 -25.13
N ARG A 46 3.34 13.33 -26.33
CA ARG A 46 2.21 12.57 -26.84
C ARG A 46 2.63 11.13 -27.09
N GLY A 47 1.74 10.20 -26.86
CA GLY A 47 2.01 8.79 -27.12
C GLY A 47 1.59 7.86 -25.99
N VAL A 48 2.04 6.64 -26.08
CA VAL A 48 1.79 5.57 -25.12
C VAL A 48 3.09 5.26 -24.39
N ASN A 49 3.01 5.27 -23.08
CA ASN A 49 4.09 4.79 -22.21
C ASN A 49 3.57 3.58 -21.44
N LEU A 50 4.30 2.47 -21.53
CA LEU A 50 4.03 1.22 -20.80
C LEU A 50 5.28 0.85 -20.02
N ALA A 51 5.13 0.64 -18.72
CA ALA A 51 6.18 0.10 -17.87
C ALA A 51 5.69 -1.16 -17.18
N LEU A 52 6.52 -2.20 -17.21
CA LEU A 52 6.30 -3.46 -16.50
C LEU A 52 7.40 -3.63 -15.46
N ASN A 53 7.02 -4.08 -14.29
CA ASN A 53 7.96 -4.36 -13.21
C ASN A 53 7.59 -5.68 -12.53
N GLY A 54 8.60 -6.35 -12.02
CA GLY A 54 8.43 -7.60 -11.30
C GLY A 54 9.58 -7.81 -10.32
N ASN A 55 9.26 -8.46 -9.22
CA ASN A 55 10.24 -8.83 -8.20
C ASN A 55 9.83 -10.18 -7.61
N GLY A 56 10.81 -11.03 -7.34
CA GLY A 56 10.65 -12.28 -6.63
C GLY A 56 11.67 -12.38 -5.51
N SER A 57 11.25 -12.90 -4.37
CA SER A 57 12.11 -13.20 -3.24
C SER A 57 11.94 -14.66 -2.85
N LEU A 58 13.05 -15.34 -2.70
CA LEU A 58 13.12 -16.74 -2.25
C LEU A 58 13.98 -16.78 -1.00
N GLY A 59 13.46 -17.40 0.03
CA GLY A 59 14.10 -17.63 1.30
C GLY A 59 13.45 -18.85 1.96
N ARG A 60 13.22 -18.81 3.26
CA ARG A 60 12.41 -19.84 3.94
C ARG A 60 10.98 -19.91 3.35
N THR A 61 10.51 -18.79 2.81
CA THR A 61 9.24 -18.66 2.11
C THR A 61 9.43 -17.79 0.87
N GLY A 62 8.56 -17.97 -0.14
CA GLY A 62 8.62 -17.21 -1.37
C GLY A 62 7.60 -16.06 -1.37
N SER A 63 7.99 -14.95 -1.97
CA SER A 63 7.08 -13.88 -2.33
C SER A 63 7.33 -13.40 -3.76
N GLY A 64 6.29 -12.89 -4.39
CA GLY A 64 6.35 -12.34 -5.73
C GLY A 64 5.48 -11.10 -5.86
N TYR A 65 5.94 -10.20 -6.69
CA TYR A 65 5.25 -8.97 -7.02
C TYR A 65 5.35 -8.75 -8.53
N GLY A 66 4.25 -8.35 -9.15
CA GLY A 66 4.21 -7.93 -10.53
C GLY A 66 3.37 -6.66 -10.68
N GLY A 67 3.80 -5.75 -11.54
CA GLY A 67 3.10 -4.51 -11.78
C GLY A 67 3.18 -4.07 -13.23
N ALA A 68 2.15 -3.36 -13.66
CA ALA A 68 2.06 -2.70 -14.95
C ALA A 68 1.56 -1.28 -14.76
N SER A 69 2.20 -0.34 -15.40
CA SER A 69 1.71 1.02 -15.50
C SER A 69 1.64 1.44 -16.96
N MET A 70 0.52 2.01 -17.35
CA MET A 70 0.29 2.53 -18.70
C MET A 70 -0.18 3.98 -18.61
N ASN A 71 0.35 4.80 -19.48
CA ASN A 71 -0.08 6.18 -19.67
C ASN A 71 -0.23 6.45 -21.16
N ILE A 72 -1.41 6.91 -21.56
CA ILE A 72 -1.73 7.29 -22.93
C ILE A 72 -2.04 8.77 -22.91
N ARG A 73 -1.23 9.56 -23.61
CA ARG A 73 -1.44 11.00 -23.75
C ARG A 73 -1.68 11.37 -25.18
N GLU A 74 -2.84 11.94 -25.40
CA GLU A 74 -3.29 12.47 -26.69
C GLU A 74 -3.82 13.87 -26.47
N ASN A 75 -3.55 14.80 -27.37
CA ASN A 75 -4.01 16.19 -27.36
C ASN A 75 -4.68 16.72 -26.07
N LYS A 76 -5.94 16.36 -25.84
CA LYS A 76 -6.78 16.80 -24.73
C LYS A 76 -6.99 15.75 -23.64
N PHE A 77 -6.42 14.55 -23.78
CA PHE A 77 -6.62 13.45 -22.85
C PHE A 77 -5.30 12.94 -22.30
N ASN A 78 -5.33 12.55 -21.06
CA ASN A 78 -4.28 11.79 -20.42
C ASN A 78 -4.94 10.64 -19.66
N LEU A 79 -4.92 9.43 -20.23
CA LEU A 79 -5.43 8.23 -19.61
C LEU A 79 -4.28 7.53 -18.89
N TYR A 80 -4.49 7.13 -17.66
CA TYR A 80 -3.52 6.34 -16.91
C TYR A 80 -4.15 5.11 -16.28
N LEU A 81 -3.37 4.04 -16.25
CA LEU A 81 -3.70 2.78 -15.61
C LEU A 81 -2.49 2.26 -14.85
N ASN A 82 -2.68 1.92 -13.59
CA ASN A 82 -1.71 1.23 -12.78
C ASN A 82 -2.37 -0.03 -12.22
N TYR A 83 -1.69 -1.15 -12.31
CA TYR A 83 -2.11 -2.40 -11.71
C TYR A 83 -0.92 -3.05 -11.04
N SER A 84 -1.13 -3.63 -9.87
CA SER A 84 -0.13 -4.46 -9.24
C SER A 84 -0.73 -5.64 -8.51
N TYR A 85 0.02 -6.72 -8.49
CA TYR A 85 -0.29 -7.95 -7.79
C TYR A 85 0.87 -8.32 -6.87
N TYR A 86 0.53 -8.69 -5.66
CA TYR A 86 1.47 -9.21 -4.69
C TYR A 86 0.98 -10.54 -4.13
N GLN A 87 1.87 -11.51 -4.02
CA GLN A 87 1.66 -12.76 -3.32
C GLN A 87 2.86 -13.05 -2.44
N GLY A 88 2.62 -13.40 -1.17
CA GLY A 88 3.68 -13.73 -0.24
C GLY A 88 3.25 -14.75 0.80
N LYS A 89 4.23 -15.48 1.30
CA LYS A 89 4.10 -16.40 2.44
C LYS A 89 5.08 -15.96 3.51
N ASP A 90 4.63 -15.89 4.75
CA ASP A 90 5.45 -15.62 5.92
C ASP A 90 5.32 -16.78 6.90
N VAL A 91 6.44 -17.19 7.49
CA VAL A 91 6.47 -18.16 8.58
C VAL A 91 7.25 -17.53 9.73
N ILE A 92 6.60 -17.45 10.87
CA ILE A 92 7.17 -16.91 12.10
C ILE A 92 7.13 -18.03 13.13
N ASP A 93 8.27 -18.37 13.69
CA ASP A 93 8.39 -19.23 14.86
C ASP A 93 8.82 -18.34 16.02
N LEU A 94 8.14 -18.50 17.15
CA LEU A 94 8.40 -17.73 18.35
C LEU A 94 8.46 -18.68 19.54
N PHE A 95 9.61 -18.66 20.20
CA PHE A 95 9.81 -19.35 21.47
C PHE A 95 9.86 -18.32 22.59
N ILE A 96 9.07 -18.53 23.63
CA ILE A 96 9.03 -17.69 24.83
C ILE A 96 9.32 -18.58 26.03
N ASP A 97 10.34 -18.21 26.80
CA ASP A 97 10.65 -18.79 28.10
C ASP A 97 10.53 -17.68 29.15
N ARG A 98 9.57 -17.82 30.05
CA ARG A 98 9.24 -16.82 31.06
C ARG A 98 9.37 -17.39 32.45
N THR A 99 10.16 -16.76 33.28
CA THR A 99 10.26 -17.04 34.73
C THR A 99 9.52 -15.97 35.49
N PHE A 100 8.67 -16.36 36.44
CA PHE A 100 7.94 -15.46 37.32
C PHE A 100 8.74 -15.26 38.61
N GLU A 101 9.20 -14.05 38.87
CA GLU A 101 10.08 -13.76 40.01
C GLU A 101 9.41 -13.98 41.38
N ARG A 102 8.09 -13.84 41.43
CA ARG A 102 7.33 -13.85 42.70
C ARG A 102 7.19 -15.25 43.31
N ASP A 103 7.07 -16.28 42.51
CA ASP A 103 6.80 -17.67 42.91
C ASP A 103 7.73 -18.67 42.24
N GLY A 104 8.72 -18.20 41.50
CA GLY A 104 9.71 -19.04 40.81
C GLY A 104 9.13 -19.85 39.62
N GLY A 105 7.86 -19.58 39.25
CA GLY A 105 7.17 -20.28 38.21
C GLY A 105 7.82 -20.08 36.83
N ARG A 106 7.82 -21.12 35.99
CA ARG A 106 8.36 -21.10 34.65
C ARG A 106 7.34 -21.53 33.61
N MET A 107 7.12 -20.70 32.60
CA MET A 107 6.23 -20.95 31.48
C MET A 107 7.05 -20.99 30.20
N MET A 108 6.88 -22.04 29.43
CA MET A 108 7.47 -22.19 28.10
C MET A 108 6.35 -22.17 27.06
N GLN A 109 6.56 -21.38 26.00
CA GLN A 109 5.65 -21.33 24.86
C GLN A 109 6.44 -21.51 23.57
N ASP A 110 6.00 -22.44 22.75
CA ASP A 110 6.49 -22.63 21.38
C ASP A 110 5.33 -22.39 20.43
N SER A 111 5.49 -21.44 19.54
CA SER A 111 4.44 -21.06 18.61
C SER A 111 4.96 -20.91 17.19
N TYR A 112 4.14 -21.33 16.25
CA TYR A 112 4.38 -21.09 14.84
C TYR A 112 3.19 -20.35 14.22
N ARG A 113 3.47 -19.50 13.25
CA ARG A 113 2.47 -18.76 12.49
C ARG A 113 2.82 -18.82 11.02
N LYS A 114 1.89 -19.32 10.21
CA LYS A 114 2.00 -19.36 8.75
C LYS A 114 0.96 -18.43 8.16
N ARG A 115 1.42 -17.41 7.44
CA ARG A 115 0.58 -16.41 6.82
C ARG A 115 0.75 -16.42 5.30
N ARG A 116 -0.35 -16.33 4.59
CA ARG A 116 -0.38 -16.15 3.14
C ARG A 116 -1.13 -14.86 2.83
N ASN A 117 -0.49 -14.01 2.06
CA ASN A 117 -1.03 -12.71 1.66
C ASN A 117 -1.17 -12.67 0.14
N TYR A 118 -2.31 -12.18 -0.32
CA TYR A 118 -2.59 -11.85 -1.71
C TYR A 118 -3.12 -10.43 -1.75
N SER A 119 -2.65 -9.63 -2.69
CA SER A 119 -3.13 -8.26 -2.83
C SER A 119 -3.15 -7.86 -4.29
N HIS A 120 -4.26 -7.28 -4.71
CA HIS A 120 -4.44 -6.64 -6.01
C HIS A 120 -4.67 -5.15 -5.76
N TYR A 121 -3.94 -4.33 -6.44
CA TYR A 121 -4.14 -2.90 -6.45
C TYR A 121 -4.32 -2.44 -7.89
N PHE A 122 -5.30 -1.57 -8.11
CA PHE A 122 -5.45 -0.88 -9.38
C PHE A 122 -5.79 0.58 -9.15
N ARG A 123 -5.36 1.42 -10.07
CA ARG A 123 -5.75 2.82 -10.16
C ARG A 123 -5.78 3.20 -11.63
N THR A 124 -6.91 3.75 -12.05
CA THR A 124 -7.09 4.27 -13.40
C THR A 124 -7.73 5.65 -13.33
N GLY A 125 -7.54 6.44 -14.34
CA GLY A 125 -8.18 7.72 -14.42
C GLY A 125 -7.90 8.39 -15.76
N CYS A 126 -8.61 9.46 -15.98
CA CYS A 126 -8.51 10.28 -17.17
C CYS A 126 -8.50 11.75 -16.79
N ASP A 127 -7.49 12.48 -17.27
CA ASP A 127 -7.45 13.94 -17.20
C ASP A 127 -7.86 14.49 -18.55
N TYR A 128 -8.84 15.40 -18.56
CA TYR A 128 -9.29 16.12 -19.73
C TYR A 128 -8.85 17.57 -19.65
N TYR A 129 -8.06 18.01 -20.62
CA TYR A 129 -7.56 19.38 -20.73
C TYR A 129 -8.59 20.23 -21.46
N LEU A 130 -9.48 20.90 -20.73
CA LEU A 130 -10.48 21.81 -21.27
C LEU A 130 -9.83 22.96 -22.05
N ASN A 131 -8.74 23.51 -21.48
CA ASN A 131 -7.85 24.48 -22.07
C ASN A 131 -6.48 24.44 -21.40
N GLU A 132 -5.54 25.33 -21.79
CA GLU A 132 -4.18 25.36 -21.24
C GLU A 132 -4.11 25.57 -19.71
N ARG A 133 -5.18 26.09 -19.12
CA ARG A 133 -5.24 26.42 -17.69
C ARG A 133 -6.20 25.58 -16.88
N THR A 134 -7.09 24.85 -17.55
CA THR A 134 -8.14 24.08 -16.85
C THR A 134 -8.02 22.62 -17.20
N VAL A 135 -7.90 21.79 -16.16
CA VAL A 135 -7.88 20.34 -16.26
C VAL A 135 -8.99 19.79 -15.39
N TRP A 136 -9.76 18.88 -15.93
CA TRP A 136 -10.73 18.09 -15.21
C TRP A 136 -10.28 16.64 -15.19
N GLY A 137 -10.23 16.04 -14.01
CA GLY A 137 -9.79 14.66 -13.81
C GLY A 137 -10.88 13.80 -13.18
N VAL A 138 -10.94 12.56 -13.61
CA VAL A 138 -11.70 11.50 -12.95
C VAL A 138 -10.78 10.34 -12.64
N SER A 139 -10.98 9.70 -11.50
CA SER A 139 -10.15 8.58 -11.08
C SER A 139 -10.99 7.51 -10.39
N LEU A 140 -10.56 6.27 -10.57
CA LEU A 140 -11.08 5.08 -9.91
C LEU A 140 -9.90 4.27 -9.40
N GLY A 141 -9.97 3.84 -8.15
CA GLY A 141 -8.94 3.01 -7.55
C GLY A 141 -9.55 1.91 -6.68
N GLY A 142 -8.78 0.86 -6.48
CA GLY A 142 -9.19 -0.21 -5.60
C GLY A 142 -8.02 -1.03 -5.09
N ASN A 143 -8.21 -1.57 -3.90
CA ASN A 143 -7.31 -2.51 -3.28
C ASN A 143 -8.12 -3.69 -2.74
N PHE A 144 -7.80 -4.88 -3.22
CA PHE A 144 -8.40 -6.14 -2.79
C PHE A 144 -7.30 -7.01 -2.20
N SER A 145 -7.41 -7.31 -0.92
CA SER A 145 -6.42 -8.13 -0.25
C SER A 145 -7.07 -9.24 0.56
N ARG A 146 -6.43 -10.40 0.53
CA ARG A 146 -6.81 -11.57 1.31
C ARG A 146 -5.60 -12.09 2.06
N GLN A 147 -5.77 -12.22 3.35
CA GLN A 147 -4.79 -12.80 4.25
C GLN A 147 -5.39 -14.04 4.89
N ARG A 148 -4.66 -15.16 4.83
CA ARG A 148 -4.97 -16.37 5.57
C ARG A 148 -3.83 -16.66 6.54
N GLU A 149 -4.19 -16.93 7.77
CA GLU A 149 -3.25 -17.23 8.85
C GLU A 149 -3.63 -18.52 9.56
N ASN A 150 -2.67 -19.39 9.71
CA ASN A 150 -2.74 -20.57 10.57
C ASN A 150 -1.67 -20.43 11.64
N ALA A 151 -2.03 -20.54 12.89
CA ALA A 151 -1.11 -20.52 14.00
C ALA A 151 -1.37 -21.70 14.94
N GLY A 152 -0.29 -22.20 15.52
CA GLY A 152 -0.33 -23.18 16.59
C GLY A 152 0.60 -22.73 17.70
N MET A 153 0.21 -23.00 18.93
CA MET A 153 0.97 -22.68 20.12
C MET A 153 0.88 -23.85 21.10
N PHE A 154 2.02 -24.28 21.58
CA PHE A 154 2.16 -25.18 22.71
C PHE A 154 2.59 -24.37 23.93
N THR A 155 1.93 -24.54 25.06
CA THR A 155 2.27 -23.89 26.32
C THR A 155 2.45 -24.96 27.42
N GLU A 156 3.49 -24.82 28.19
CA GLU A 156 3.79 -25.69 29.34
C GLU A 156 4.11 -24.83 30.57
N ILE A 157 3.47 -25.13 31.69
CA ILE A 157 3.72 -24.51 33.00
C ILE A 157 4.36 -25.57 33.88
N ARG A 158 5.66 -25.42 34.15
CA ARG A 158 6.49 -26.47 34.76
C ARG A 158 6.08 -26.81 36.18
N GLU A 159 5.66 -25.87 37.00
CA GLU A 159 5.30 -26.12 38.41
C GLU A 159 4.04 -26.95 38.55
N THR A 160 3.08 -26.75 37.67
CA THR A 160 1.79 -27.45 37.74
C THR A 160 1.75 -28.67 36.83
N GLY A 161 2.75 -28.85 35.96
CA GLY A 161 2.73 -29.87 34.92
C GLY A 161 1.61 -29.71 33.90
N VAL A 162 0.99 -28.54 33.87
CA VAL A 162 -0.09 -28.23 32.92
C VAL A 162 0.49 -27.89 31.57
N ALA A 163 0.08 -28.65 30.55
CA ALA A 163 0.45 -28.38 29.17
C ALA A 163 -0.78 -28.31 28.27
N GLY A 164 -0.76 -27.45 27.24
CA GLY A 164 -1.88 -27.30 26.34
C GLY A 164 -1.45 -26.86 24.94
N ASN A 165 -2.27 -27.26 23.97
CA ASN A 165 -2.11 -26.82 22.57
C ASN A 165 -3.27 -25.87 22.19
N THR A 166 -2.93 -24.80 21.51
CA THR A 166 -3.89 -23.87 20.93
C THR A 166 -3.66 -23.79 19.43
N TYR A 167 -4.76 -23.91 18.66
CA TYR A 167 -4.71 -23.74 17.21
C TYR A 167 -5.67 -22.64 16.82
N SER A 168 -5.24 -21.77 15.92
CA SER A 168 -6.09 -20.73 15.37
C SER A 168 -6.00 -20.70 13.86
N HIS A 169 -7.14 -20.41 13.24
CA HIS A 169 -7.25 -20.12 11.81
C HIS A 169 -7.94 -18.79 11.67
N ALA A 170 -7.34 -17.88 10.92
CA ALA A 170 -7.92 -16.58 10.64
C ALA A 170 -7.86 -16.31 9.13
N GLU A 171 -8.96 -15.76 8.62
CA GLU A 171 -9.04 -15.25 7.27
C GLU A 171 -9.50 -13.80 7.32
N GLN A 172 -8.77 -12.92 6.65
CA GLN A 172 -9.08 -11.52 6.57
C GLN A 172 -9.14 -11.09 5.10
N ASN A 173 -10.28 -10.55 4.70
CA ASN A 173 -10.48 -9.95 3.40
C ASN A 173 -10.65 -8.44 3.59
N ARG A 174 -9.91 -7.64 2.82
CA ARG A 174 -10.03 -6.18 2.82
C ARG A 174 -10.23 -5.72 1.39
N ASN A 175 -11.36 -5.07 1.15
CA ASN A 175 -11.74 -4.56 -0.15
C ASN A 175 -12.04 -3.08 -0.02
N ASN A 176 -11.27 -2.26 -0.69
CA ASN A 176 -11.45 -0.83 -0.75
C ASN A 176 -11.59 -0.41 -2.20
N VAL A 177 -12.59 0.41 -2.50
CA VAL A 177 -12.79 1.04 -3.80
C VAL A 177 -12.96 2.53 -3.56
N SER A 178 -12.31 3.34 -4.35
CA SER A 178 -12.40 4.79 -4.32
C SER A 178 -12.65 5.34 -5.71
N ALA A 179 -13.51 6.32 -5.81
CA ALA A 179 -13.73 7.10 -7.02
C ALA A 179 -13.60 8.58 -6.66
N GLY A 180 -13.05 9.35 -7.56
CA GLY A 180 -12.85 10.78 -7.34
C GLY A 180 -12.94 11.56 -8.63
N THR A 181 -13.32 12.81 -8.49
CA THR A 181 -13.24 13.81 -9.56
C THR A 181 -12.48 15.00 -9.05
N SER A 182 -11.74 15.66 -9.90
CA SER A 182 -10.99 16.86 -9.55
C SER A 182 -10.99 17.86 -10.69
N MET A 183 -10.96 19.13 -10.34
CA MET A 183 -10.82 20.20 -11.30
C MET A 183 -9.73 21.17 -10.83
N VAL A 184 -8.82 21.48 -11.71
CA VAL A 184 -7.73 22.43 -11.45
C VAL A 184 -7.78 23.54 -12.47
N HIS A 185 -7.82 24.80 -12.00
CA HIS A 185 -7.77 25.99 -12.84
C HIS A 185 -6.60 26.89 -12.43
N LYS A 186 -5.66 27.13 -13.33
CA LYS A 186 -4.53 28.04 -13.12
C LYS A 186 -4.96 29.47 -13.41
N LEU A 187 -4.80 30.34 -12.42
CA LEU A 187 -5.09 31.77 -12.58
C LEU A 187 -4.04 32.45 -13.48
N LYS A 188 -4.37 33.63 -14.00
CA LYS A 188 -3.45 34.45 -14.82
C LYS A 188 -2.23 34.96 -14.01
N ARG A 189 -2.40 35.10 -12.69
CA ARG A 189 -1.34 35.52 -11.77
C ARG A 189 -0.40 34.32 -11.53
N GLU A 190 0.92 34.57 -11.64
CA GLU A 190 1.92 33.52 -11.37
C GLU A 190 1.71 32.89 -10.00
N GLY A 191 1.69 31.55 -9.96
CA GLY A 191 1.50 30.76 -8.75
C GLY A 191 0.06 30.65 -8.23
N GLY A 192 -0.93 31.33 -8.84
CA GLY A 192 -2.34 31.20 -8.43
C GLY A 192 -3.01 29.95 -9.05
N GLU A 193 -3.63 29.11 -8.20
CA GLU A 193 -4.35 27.92 -8.60
C GLU A 193 -5.64 27.78 -7.78
N LEU A 194 -6.74 27.45 -8.45
CA LEU A 194 -8.00 27.03 -7.84
C LEU A 194 -8.16 25.54 -8.08
N SER A 195 -8.37 24.76 -7.01
CA SER A 195 -8.61 23.33 -7.10
C SER A 195 -9.84 22.93 -6.31
N ALA A 196 -10.61 22.00 -6.86
CA ALA A 196 -11.76 21.35 -6.23
C ALA A 196 -11.64 19.82 -6.43
N SER A 197 -11.98 19.04 -5.41
CA SER A 197 -11.99 17.57 -5.43
C SER A 197 -13.14 17.03 -4.58
#